data_3d8895359c7d244ea702ad294760d390
#
_entry.id   3d8895359c7d244ea702ad294760d390
#
_cell.length_a   1.000
_cell.length_b   1.000
_cell.length_c   1.000
_cell.angle_alpha   90.00
_cell.angle_beta   90.00
_cell.angle_gamma   90.00
#
_symmetry.space_group_name_H-M   'P 1'
#
loop_
_entity.id
_entity.type
_entity.pdbx_description
1 polymer ?
#
loop_
_entity_poly.entity_id
_entity_poly.type
_entity_poly.pdbx_seq_one_letter_code
_entity_poly.pdbx_strand_id
1 'polypeptide(L)'
;MSIDVSAIDIKEIMRLLPHRYPFLLVDRILEVEKAKSITGLKNVTINEPFFQGHFPSEPVMPGVLILEGMAQAGGILAFHSLPEMVGEKLIYFAGIDKVRFRQPVVPGDQMIFEMAVLKQKGKIWKMSGKAKVNGNLVAEAELIAAFS
;
A
#
# COMPACT_ATOMS: atom_id res chain seq x y z
N MET A 1 -6.89 -12.84 22.16
CA MET A 1 -7.38 -11.98 21.08
C MET A 1 -6.87 -12.49 19.76
N SER A 2 -7.74 -12.71 18.84
CA SER A 2 -7.34 -13.19 17.54
C SER A 2 -7.01 -12.01 16.63
N ILE A 3 -5.88 -12.09 15.98
CA ILE A 3 -5.58 -11.26 14.82
C ILE A 3 -6.53 -11.75 13.73
N ASP A 4 -7.20 -10.84 13.07
CA ASP A 4 -8.00 -11.21 11.93
C ASP A 4 -7.05 -11.54 10.78
N VAL A 5 -6.73 -12.82 10.66
CA VAL A 5 -5.82 -13.33 9.61
C VAL A 5 -6.57 -13.74 8.36
N SER A 6 -7.88 -13.44 8.28
CA SER A 6 -8.59 -13.71 7.05
C SER A 6 -8.02 -12.83 5.95
N ALA A 7 -7.54 -13.49 4.90
CA ALA A 7 -7.02 -12.78 3.74
C ALA A 7 -8.14 -11.96 3.12
N ILE A 8 -7.87 -10.69 2.86
CA ILE A 8 -8.77 -9.86 2.08
C ILE A 8 -8.37 -10.04 0.63
N ASP A 9 -9.30 -10.57 -0.17
CA ASP A 9 -9.02 -10.83 -1.58
C ASP A 9 -9.21 -9.57 -2.44
N ILE A 10 -8.89 -9.70 -3.72
CA ILE A 10 -8.94 -8.56 -4.66
C ILE A 10 -10.36 -7.99 -4.78
N LYS A 11 -11.39 -8.80 -4.65
CA LYS A 11 -12.77 -8.30 -4.75
C LYS A 11 -13.08 -7.36 -3.59
N GLU A 12 -12.68 -7.73 -2.39
CA GLU A 12 -12.88 -6.87 -1.23
C GLU A 12 -11.98 -5.64 -1.28
N ILE A 13 -10.75 -5.78 -1.76
CA ILE A 13 -9.87 -4.62 -1.99
C ILE A 13 -10.55 -3.62 -2.91
N MET A 14 -11.13 -4.09 -4.00
CA MET A 14 -11.81 -3.23 -4.97
C MET A 14 -13.09 -2.60 -4.40
N ARG A 15 -13.71 -3.26 -3.42
CA ARG A 15 -14.85 -2.68 -2.72
C ARG A 15 -14.41 -1.53 -1.80
N LEU A 16 -13.24 -1.68 -1.18
CA LEU A 16 -12.71 -0.69 -0.22
C LEU A 16 -12.04 0.50 -0.92
N LEU A 17 -11.27 0.24 -1.98
CA LEU A 17 -10.51 1.27 -2.70
C LEU A 17 -11.18 1.65 -4.02
N PRO A 18 -11.18 2.93 -4.39
CA PRO A 18 -11.68 3.36 -5.69
C PRO A 18 -10.70 3.13 -6.85
N HIS A 19 -9.43 2.88 -6.53
CA HIS A 19 -8.37 2.70 -7.53
C HIS A 19 -8.67 1.52 -8.46
N ARG A 20 -8.30 1.66 -9.74
CA ARG A 20 -8.48 0.60 -10.75
C ARG A 20 -7.24 0.53 -11.62
N TYR A 21 -7.18 -0.49 -12.48
CA TYR A 21 -6.11 -0.65 -13.45
C TYR A 21 -5.91 0.66 -14.23
N PRO A 22 -4.66 1.12 -14.43
CA PRO A 22 -3.41 0.47 -14.07
C PRO A 22 -2.86 0.92 -12.70
N PHE A 23 -3.64 1.56 -11.87
CA PHE A 23 -3.18 2.23 -10.66
C PHE A 23 -3.57 1.53 -9.36
N LEU A 24 -4.17 0.35 -9.43
CA LEU A 24 -4.41 -0.46 -8.23
C LEU A 24 -3.16 -1.31 -7.98
N LEU A 25 -2.49 -1.06 -6.86
CA LEU A 25 -1.16 -1.60 -6.59
C LEU A 25 -1.11 -2.56 -5.41
N VAL A 26 -2.26 -3.10 -4.99
CA VAL A 26 -2.33 -4.11 -3.92
C VAL A 26 -3.17 -5.27 -4.43
N ASP A 27 -2.62 -6.47 -4.40
CA ASP A 27 -3.27 -7.66 -4.95
C ASP A 27 -3.97 -8.50 -3.89
N ARG A 28 -3.48 -8.47 -2.65
CA ARG A 28 -4.05 -9.23 -1.53
C ARG A 28 -3.63 -8.61 -0.22
N ILE A 29 -4.49 -8.70 0.77
CA ILE A 29 -4.13 -8.42 2.15
C ILE A 29 -3.91 -9.75 2.84
N LEU A 30 -2.72 -9.92 3.41
CA LEU A 30 -2.31 -11.14 4.08
C LEU A 30 -2.77 -11.15 5.54
N GLU A 31 -2.78 -9.96 6.16
CA GLU A 31 -3.06 -9.82 7.58
C GLU A 31 -3.51 -8.39 7.86
N VAL A 32 -4.50 -8.22 8.71
CA VAL A 32 -4.97 -6.90 9.12
C VAL A 32 -5.40 -6.92 10.58
N GLU A 33 -4.97 -5.92 11.32
CA GLU A 33 -5.45 -5.66 12.68
C GLU A 33 -6.07 -4.27 12.69
N LYS A 34 -7.37 -4.22 12.94
CA LYS A 34 -8.18 -3.01 12.87
C LYS A 34 -7.53 -1.85 13.63
N ALA A 35 -7.41 -0.71 12.97
CA ALA A 35 -6.85 0.53 13.49
C ALA A 35 -5.37 0.44 13.95
N LYS A 36 -4.69 -0.67 13.65
CA LYS A 36 -3.29 -0.86 14.07
C LYS A 36 -2.32 -1.12 12.93
N SER A 37 -2.55 -2.17 12.14
CA SER A 37 -1.56 -2.58 11.14
C SER A 37 -2.17 -3.40 10.03
N ILE A 38 -1.45 -3.45 8.92
CA ILE A 38 -1.85 -4.24 7.76
C ILE A 38 -0.62 -4.73 7.02
N THR A 39 -0.70 -5.94 6.47
CA THR A 39 0.31 -6.50 5.60
C THR A 39 -0.33 -6.82 4.27
N GLY A 40 0.16 -6.16 3.22
CA GLY A 40 -0.35 -6.32 1.86
C GLY A 40 0.67 -6.92 0.93
N LEU A 41 0.18 -7.51 -0.16
CA LEU A 41 0.99 -8.14 -1.19
C LEU A 41 0.75 -7.45 -2.52
N LYS A 42 1.84 -7.14 -3.22
CA LYS A 42 1.80 -6.74 -4.62
C LYS A 42 2.67 -7.67 -5.44
N ASN A 43 2.10 -8.26 -6.49
CA ASN A 43 2.85 -9.01 -7.50
C ASN A 43 3.36 -8.01 -8.54
N VAL A 44 4.66 -7.89 -8.68
CA VAL A 44 5.27 -7.00 -9.67
C VAL A 44 5.49 -7.78 -10.95
N THR A 45 4.85 -7.35 -12.05
CA THR A 45 4.93 -8.08 -13.32
C THR A 45 5.31 -7.17 -14.47
N ILE A 46 5.95 -7.75 -15.51
CA ILE A 46 6.33 -6.99 -16.71
C ILE A 46 5.10 -6.47 -17.48
N ASN A 47 3.91 -6.98 -17.18
CA ASN A 47 2.68 -6.56 -17.85
C ASN A 47 2.14 -5.22 -17.31
N GLU A 48 2.84 -4.59 -16.38
CA GLU A 48 2.41 -3.29 -15.86
C GLU A 48 2.90 -2.18 -16.78
N PRO A 49 2.01 -1.23 -17.16
CA PRO A 49 2.33 -0.21 -18.18
C PRO A 49 3.53 0.66 -17.88
N PHE A 50 3.81 0.94 -16.60
CA PHE A 50 4.91 1.84 -16.25
C PHE A 50 6.29 1.30 -16.62
N PHE A 51 6.44 -0.02 -16.81
CA PHE A 51 7.73 -0.59 -17.21
C PHE A 51 8.08 -0.27 -18.66
N GLN A 52 7.13 0.16 -19.49
CA GLN A 52 7.41 0.57 -20.86
C GLN A 52 8.30 1.81 -20.91
N GLY A 53 8.16 2.67 -19.91
CA GLY A 53 8.93 3.92 -19.85
C GLY A 53 9.99 3.96 -18.76
N HIS A 54 10.01 2.99 -17.84
CA HIS A 54 10.89 3.06 -16.68
C HIS A 54 11.55 1.70 -16.40
N PHE A 55 12.48 1.24 -17.17
CA PHE A 55 13.01 1.83 -18.39
C PHE A 55 12.94 0.79 -19.50
N PRO A 56 12.93 1.18 -20.80
CA PRO A 56 12.74 0.21 -21.88
C PRO A 56 13.67 -0.99 -21.87
N SER A 57 14.95 -0.80 -21.55
CA SER A 57 15.94 -1.88 -21.50
C SER A 57 16.22 -2.41 -20.10
N GLU A 58 15.68 -1.76 -19.08
CA GLU A 58 15.95 -2.11 -17.68
C GLU A 58 14.70 -1.79 -16.85
N PRO A 59 13.77 -2.72 -16.74
CA PRO A 59 12.52 -2.45 -16.00
C PRO A 59 12.77 -2.40 -14.50
N VAL A 60 12.46 -1.24 -13.90
CA VAL A 60 12.57 -1.01 -12.46
C VAL A 60 11.28 -0.32 -12.01
N MET A 61 10.67 -0.80 -10.95
CA MET A 61 9.47 -0.17 -10.43
C MET A 61 9.80 1.23 -9.91
N PRO A 62 9.10 2.27 -10.38
CA PRO A 62 9.32 3.62 -9.85
C PRO A 62 9.14 3.66 -8.34
N GLY A 63 10.12 4.24 -7.63
CA GLY A 63 10.05 4.32 -6.17
C GLY A 63 8.81 5.04 -5.68
N VAL A 64 8.38 6.08 -6.40
CA VAL A 64 7.16 6.82 -6.05
C VAL A 64 5.91 5.94 -6.11
N LEU A 65 5.90 4.92 -6.96
CA LEU A 65 4.79 3.97 -7.04
C LEU A 65 4.86 2.93 -5.92
N ILE A 66 6.03 2.64 -5.38
CA ILE A 66 6.14 1.84 -4.15
C ILE A 66 5.47 2.59 -3.01
N LEU A 67 5.71 3.90 -2.88
CA LEU A 67 5.04 4.74 -1.88
C LEU A 67 3.54 4.76 -2.10
N GLU A 68 3.09 4.82 -3.35
CA GLU A 68 1.66 4.77 -3.66
C GLU A 68 1.06 3.42 -3.23
N GLY A 69 1.76 2.31 -3.47
CA GLY A 69 1.31 1.00 -3.02
C GLY A 69 1.19 0.92 -1.50
N MET A 70 2.16 1.47 -0.77
CA MET A 70 2.09 1.59 0.69
C MET A 70 0.85 2.39 1.11
N ALA A 71 0.60 3.51 0.43
CA ALA A 71 -0.55 4.36 0.74
C ALA A 71 -1.87 3.63 0.50
N GLN A 72 -1.94 2.84 -0.57
CA GLN A 72 -3.13 2.04 -0.84
C GLN A 72 -3.34 0.98 0.23
N ALA A 73 -2.29 0.28 0.65
CA ALA A 73 -2.40 -0.67 1.76
C ALA A 73 -2.87 0.03 3.04
N GLY A 74 -2.32 1.20 3.34
CA GLY A 74 -2.76 2.02 4.46
C GLY A 74 -4.21 2.47 4.32
N GLY A 75 -4.63 2.81 3.11
CA GLY A 75 -6.01 3.17 2.82
C GLY A 75 -6.98 2.00 3.06
N ILE A 76 -6.57 0.79 2.67
CA ILE A 76 -7.36 -0.41 2.96
C ILE A 76 -7.51 -0.58 4.47
N LEU A 77 -6.45 -0.38 5.24
CA LEU A 77 -6.51 -0.43 6.69
C LEU A 77 -7.50 0.59 7.24
N ALA A 78 -7.45 1.83 6.75
CA ALA A 78 -8.33 2.89 7.21
C ALA A 78 -9.79 2.59 6.88
N PHE A 79 -10.10 2.15 5.67
CA PHE A 79 -11.47 1.80 5.29
C PHE A 79 -11.97 0.54 5.99
N HIS A 80 -11.10 -0.44 6.19
CA HIS A 80 -11.45 -1.64 6.96
C HIS A 80 -11.77 -1.28 8.41
N SER A 81 -11.06 -0.30 8.95
CA SER A 81 -11.25 0.16 10.34
C SER A 81 -12.46 1.07 10.49
N LEU A 82 -12.83 1.80 9.45
CA LEU A 82 -13.94 2.74 9.44
C LEU A 82 -14.87 2.44 8.24
N PRO A 83 -15.59 1.31 8.29
CA PRO A 83 -16.38 0.86 7.12
C PRO A 83 -17.46 1.86 6.69
N GLU A 84 -17.91 2.74 7.58
CA GLU A 84 -18.88 3.79 7.24
C GLU A 84 -18.31 4.80 6.22
N MET A 85 -16.99 4.87 6.06
CA MET A 85 -16.35 5.80 5.12
C MET A 85 -16.28 5.24 3.70
N VAL A 86 -16.49 3.93 3.53
CA VAL A 86 -16.37 3.26 2.22
C VAL A 86 -17.43 3.82 1.26
N GLY A 87 -16.97 4.29 0.09
CA GLY A 87 -17.87 4.89 -0.91
C GLY A 87 -18.29 6.31 -0.60
N GLU A 88 -18.06 6.82 0.61
CA GLU A 88 -18.47 8.16 1.03
C GLU A 88 -17.31 9.14 1.03
N LYS A 89 -16.11 8.68 1.32
CA LYS A 89 -14.92 9.51 1.45
C LYS A 89 -13.78 8.98 0.60
N LEU A 90 -12.91 9.88 0.15
CA LEU A 90 -11.65 9.54 -0.48
C LEU A 90 -10.53 9.75 0.52
N ILE A 91 -9.41 9.09 0.27
CA ILE A 91 -8.19 9.28 1.07
C ILE A 91 -7.15 9.91 0.17
N TYR A 92 -6.55 11.00 0.65
CA TYR A 92 -5.51 11.72 -0.05
C TYR A 92 -4.20 11.66 0.72
N PHE A 93 -3.09 11.62 0.00
CA PHE A 93 -1.80 11.91 0.59
C PHE A 93 -1.81 13.35 1.12
N ALA A 94 -1.45 13.52 2.38
CA ALA A 94 -1.27 14.84 2.98
C ALA A 94 0.22 15.14 3.25
N GLY A 95 1.04 14.08 3.37
CA GLY A 95 2.46 14.26 3.56
C GLY A 95 3.20 12.93 3.45
N ILE A 96 4.49 13.03 3.12
CA ILE A 96 5.41 11.90 3.04
C ILE A 96 6.70 12.32 3.72
N ASP A 97 7.22 11.48 4.61
CA ASP A 97 8.37 11.83 5.42
C ASP A 97 9.30 10.62 5.56
N LYS A 98 10.57 10.88 5.87
CA LYS A 98 11.57 9.86 6.18
C LYS A 98 11.66 8.77 5.11
N VAL A 99 11.60 9.15 3.85
CA VAL A 99 11.64 8.22 2.72
C VAL A 99 13.05 7.73 2.47
N ARG A 100 13.18 6.41 2.30
CA ARG A 100 14.43 5.78 1.84
C ARG A 100 14.11 4.69 0.86
N PHE A 101 14.80 4.69 -0.28
CA PHE A 101 14.77 3.62 -1.26
C PHE A 101 16.12 2.89 -1.16
N ARG A 102 16.07 1.60 -0.84
CA ARG A 102 17.27 0.84 -0.49
C ARG A 102 17.70 -0.15 -1.56
N GLN A 103 16.74 -0.71 -2.29
CA GLN A 103 17.02 -1.70 -3.34
C GLN A 103 15.99 -1.54 -4.45
N PRO A 104 16.37 -1.78 -5.71
CA PRO A 104 15.41 -1.76 -6.81
C PRO A 104 14.43 -2.92 -6.71
N VAL A 105 13.21 -2.68 -7.16
CA VAL A 105 12.15 -3.68 -7.30
C VAL A 105 11.93 -3.90 -8.78
N VAL A 106 11.91 -5.16 -9.21
CA VAL A 106 11.87 -5.51 -10.64
C VAL A 106 10.74 -6.51 -10.91
N PRO A 107 10.32 -6.65 -12.18
CA PRO A 107 9.31 -7.65 -12.53
C PRO A 107 9.71 -9.06 -12.07
N GLY A 108 8.77 -9.78 -11.51
CA GLY A 108 8.99 -11.08 -10.89
C GLY A 108 9.06 -11.03 -9.38
N ASP A 109 9.25 -9.85 -8.80
CA ASP A 109 9.27 -9.71 -7.35
C ASP A 109 7.86 -9.76 -6.78
N GLN A 110 7.73 -10.36 -5.60
CA GLN A 110 6.56 -10.19 -4.74
C GLN A 110 6.93 -9.19 -3.64
N MET A 111 6.23 -8.08 -3.63
CA MET A 111 6.51 -7.03 -2.67
C MET A 111 5.49 -7.06 -1.53
N ILE A 112 5.99 -7.04 -0.31
CA ILE A 112 5.16 -7.05 0.89
C ILE A 112 5.18 -5.64 1.49
N PHE A 113 4.00 -5.06 1.67
CA PHE A 113 3.83 -3.79 2.36
C PHE A 113 3.45 -4.05 3.81
N GLU A 114 4.19 -3.48 4.75
CA GLU A 114 3.86 -3.52 6.18
C GLU A 114 3.59 -2.10 6.63
N MET A 115 2.34 -1.83 6.98
CA MET A 115 1.92 -0.51 7.44
C MET A 115 1.47 -0.58 8.89
N ALA A 116 1.88 0.39 9.70
CA ALA A 116 1.46 0.48 11.10
C ALA A 116 1.01 1.89 11.41
N VAL A 117 -0.10 2.02 12.13
CA VAL A 117 -0.62 3.32 12.54
C VAL A 117 0.26 3.87 13.65
N LEU A 118 0.81 5.05 13.42
CA LEU A 118 1.58 5.79 14.43
C LEU A 118 0.68 6.74 15.21
N LYS A 119 -0.28 7.37 14.51
CA LYS A 119 -1.16 8.36 15.11
C LYS A 119 -2.41 8.50 14.26
N GLN A 120 -3.54 8.60 14.92
CA GLN A 120 -4.81 8.92 14.26
C GLN A 120 -5.44 10.07 15.04
N LYS A 121 -5.77 11.16 14.33
CA LYS A 121 -6.42 12.31 14.93
C LYS A 121 -7.45 12.86 13.95
N GLY A 122 -8.73 12.68 14.26
CA GLY A 122 -9.81 13.08 13.38
C GLY A 122 -9.69 12.38 12.03
N LYS A 123 -9.62 13.18 10.96
CA LYS A 123 -9.50 12.69 9.59
C LYS A 123 -8.09 12.27 9.20
N ILE A 124 -7.09 12.53 10.05
CA ILE A 124 -5.68 12.38 9.70
C ILE A 124 -5.11 11.11 10.31
N TRP A 125 -4.49 10.29 9.47
CA TRP A 125 -3.82 9.06 9.87
C TRP A 125 -2.34 9.18 9.50
N LYS A 126 -1.47 8.99 10.47
CA LYS A 126 -0.03 8.89 10.24
C LYS A 126 0.39 7.44 10.40
N MET A 127 1.09 6.91 9.40
CA MET A 127 1.50 5.51 9.37
C MET A 127 2.97 5.39 9.05
N SER A 128 3.63 4.39 9.64
CA SER A 128 4.93 3.95 9.16
C SER A 128 4.72 2.88 8.10
N GLY A 129 5.55 2.88 7.08
CA GLY A 129 5.49 1.91 6.00
C GLY A 129 6.84 1.30 5.70
N LYS A 130 6.81 0.00 5.41
CA LYS A 130 7.97 -0.74 4.92
C LYS A 130 7.55 -1.58 3.74
N ALA A 131 8.39 -1.64 2.72
CA ALA A 131 8.21 -2.55 1.59
C ALA A 131 9.38 -3.52 1.59
N LYS A 132 9.08 -4.80 1.42
CA LYS A 132 10.07 -5.88 1.47
C LYS A 132 9.92 -6.82 0.28
N VAL A 133 11.06 -7.33 -0.19
CA VAL A 133 11.10 -8.41 -1.19
C VAL A 133 12.03 -9.48 -0.65
N ASN A 134 11.53 -10.71 -0.58
CA ASN A 134 12.27 -11.85 0.00
C ASN A 134 12.81 -11.54 1.40
N GLY A 135 12.05 -10.81 2.20
CA GLY A 135 12.42 -10.43 3.56
C GLY A 135 13.38 -9.24 3.66
N ASN A 136 13.88 -8.73 2.53
CA ASN A 136 14.81 -7.60 2.52
C ASN A 136 14.06 -6.29 2.39
N LEU A 137 14.41 -5.29 3.20
CA LEU A 137 13.81 -3.98 3.13
C LEU A 137 14.22 -3.28 1.84
N VAL A 138 13.27 -2.96 0.99
CA VAL A 138 13.53 -2.26 -0.29
C VAL A 138 13.18 -0.78 -0.22
N ALA A 139 12.19 -0.41 0.61
CA ALA A 139 11.80 0.99 0.80
C ALA A 139 11.14 1.16 2.15
N GLU A 140 11.19 2.38 2.68
CA GLU A 140 10.48 2.74 3.91
C GLU A 140 10.09 4.21 3.87
N ALA A 141 9.03 4.56 4.60
CA ALA A 141 8.55 5.93 4.69
C ALA A 141 7.58 6.09 5.86
N GLU A 142 7.33 7.33 6.23
CA GLU A 142 6.16 7.68 7.02
C GLU A 142 5.19 8.42 6.11
N LEU A 143 3.93 8.02 6.14
CA LEU A 143 2.89 8.57 5.29
C LEU A 143 1.83 9.24 6.16
N ILE A 144 1.36 10.40 5.70
CA ILE A 144 0.23 11.08 6.31
C ILE A 144 -0.89 11.08 5.29
N ALA A 145 -2.03 10.51 5.67
CA ALA A 145 -3.21 10.44 4.83
C ALA A 145 -4.36 11.17 5.52
N ALA A 146 -5.24 11.73 4.71
CA ALA A 146 -6.40 12.44 5.20
C ALA A 146 -7.65 12.03 4.44
N PHE A 147 -8.74 11.78 5.16
CA PHE A 147 -10.06 11.61 4.55
C PHE A 147 -10.58 12.95 4.03
N SER A 148 -11.25 12.91 2.90
CA SER A 148 -11.90 14.07 2.32
C SER A 148 -13.02 14.66 3.20
#